data_aebabb0a619b543a3c9d507195f7f100
#
_entry.id   aebabb0a619b543a3c9d507195f7f100
#
_cell.length_a   1.000
_cell.length_b   1.000
_cell.length_c   1.000
_cell.angle_alpha   90.00
_cell.angle_beta   90.00
_cell.angle_gamma   90.00
#
_symmetry.space_group_name_H-M   'P 1'
#
loop_
_entity.id
_entity.type
_entity.pdbx_description
1 polymer ?
#
loop_
_entity_poly.entity_id
_entity_poly.type
_entity_poly.pdbx_seq_one_letter_code
_entity_poly.pdbx_strand_id
1 'polypeptide(L)'
;LQGMPYADLAHLHKKDIQGDLLTCRRRKTGTELCVKVVPEAMRLINLYRNQDSSSPYLLNFLSGTLKGEAAFNEYGRKLRNLNFQLTRLSELCGVGDIKVSSYTARHTWATLAKYCHVPEEMISEGLGHSSLEVTRTYLKSFDGDELAKVNQVIINYIYSGKKKLWSRA
;
A
#
# COMPACT_ATOMS: atom_id res chain seq x y z
N LEU A 1 -4.98 3.73 -1.45
CA LEU A 1 -4.39 4.07 -0.14
C LEU A 1 -2.93 3.55 -0.01
N GLN A 2 -2.16 3.58 -1.12
CA GLN A 2 -0.71 3.35 -1.16
C GLN A 2 -0.26 2.07 -0.42
N GLY A 3 -0.99 0.96 -0.62
CA GLY A 3 -0.65 -0.30 0.04
C GLY A 3 -0.79 -0.29 1.57
N MET A 4 -1.70 0.51 2.11
CA MET A 4 -1.95 0.59 3.55
C MET A 4 -2.25 -0.81 4.11
N PRO A 5 -1.56 -1.26 5.20
CA PRO A 5 -1.82 -2.56 5.81
C PRO A 5 -3.23 -2.64 6.41
N TYR A 6 -3.79 -3.83 6.45
CA TYR A 6 -5.11 -4.05 7.05
C TYR A 6 -5.19 -3.56 8.50
N ALA A 7 -4.11 -3.68 9.27
CA ALA A 7 -4.06 -3.17 10.64
C ALA A 7 -4.34 -1.66 10.72
N ASP A 8 -3.74 -0.88 9.83
CA ASP A 8 -3.96 0.57 9.77
C ASP A 8 -5.34 0.86 9.19
N LEU A 9 -5.71 0.20 8.08
CA LEU A 9 -6.98 0.38 7.39
C LEU A 9 -8.19 0.11 8.29
N ALA A 10 -8.15 -0.98 9.09
CA ALA A 10 -9.24 -1.38 9.96
C ALA A 10 -9.44 -0.42 11.16
N HIS A 11 -8.41 0.34 11.50
CA HIS A 11 -8.44 1.28 12.61
C HIS A 11 -8.47 2.75 12.17
N LEU A 12 -8.69 3.05 10.88
CA LEU A 12 -8.92 4.42 10.44
C LEU A 12 -10.16 4.99 11.13
N HIS A 13 -10.05 6.17 11.67
CA HIS A 13 -11.16 6.88 12.29
C HIS A 13 -11.86 7.79 11.27
N LYS A 14 -13.13 8.11 11.53
CA LYS A 14 -13.90 9.06 10.73
C LYS A 14 -13.26 10.46 10.66
N LYS A 15 -12.55 10.85 11.73
CA LYS A 15 -11.82 12.13 11.81
C LYS A 15 -10.53 12.18 11.01
N ASP A 16 -9.99 11.01 10.63
CA ASP A 16 -8.71 10.92 9.91
C ASP A 16 -8.83 11.33 8.43
N ILE A 17 -10.07 11.48 7.93
CA ILE A 17 -10.34 11.90 6.56
C ILE A 17 -11.08 13.24 6.56
N GLN A 18 -10.53 14.22 5.85
CA GLN A 18 -11.09 15.56 5.66
C GLN A 18 -11.04 15.92 4.18
N GLY A 19 -12.19 15.98 3.53
CA GLY A 19 -12.26 16.10 2.08
C GLY A 19 -11.61 14.90 1.39
N ASP A 20 -10.59 15.15 0.59
CA ASP A 20 -9.79 14.13 -0.09
C ASP A 20 -8.45 13.81 0.61
N LEU A 21 -8.20 14.40 1.78
CA LEU A 21 -6.98 14.19 2.55
C LEU A 21 -7.23 13.24 3.71
N LEU A 22 -6.44 12.16 3.77
CA LEU A 22 -6.43 11.18 4.85
C LEU A 22 -5.11 11.31 5.60
N THR A 23 -5.19 11.65 6.91
CA THR A 23 -4.03 11.76 7.79
C THR A 23 -4.17 10.79 8.95
N CYS A 24 -3.23 9.88 9.08
CA CYS A 24 -3.25 8.88 10.16
C CYS A 24 -1.84 8.52 10.62
N ARG A 25 -1.74 7.82 11.75
CA ARG A 25 -0.47 7.28 12.25
C ARG A 25 -0.44 5.77 12.10
N ARG A 26 0.67 5.27 11.55
CA ARG A 26 0.94 3.84 11.44
C ARG A 26 0.93 3.18 12.82
N ARG A 27 0.11 2.15 12.99
CA ARG A 27 -0.01 1.44 14.28
C ARG A 27 1.30 0.74 14.70
N LYS A 28 2.07 0.24 13.73
CA LYS A 28 3.31 -0.49 14.02
C LYS A 28 4.49 0.44 14.32
N THR A 29 4.59 1.58 13.64
CA THR A 29 5.80 2.43 13.68
C THR A 29 5.56 3.82 14.25
N GLY A 30 4.29 4.25 14.41
CA GLY A 30 3.94 5.60 14.80
C GLY A 30 4.17 6.66 13.71
N THR A 31 4.70 6.27 12.56
CA THR A 31 4.95 7.18 11.42
C THR A 31 3.64 7.81 10.97
N GLU A 32 3.64 9.11 10.79
CA GLU A 32 2.51 9.83 10.22
C GLU A 32 2.44 9.59 8.71
N LEU A 33 1.24 9.30 8.24
CA LEU A 33 0.91 9.17 6.83
C LEU A 33 -0.10 10.24 6.44
N CYS A 34 0.21 10.96 5.38
CA CYS A 34 -0.69 11.91 4.74
C CYS A 34 -0.93 11.44 3.30
N VAL A 35 -2.16 11.01 3.02
CA VAL A 35 -2.51 10.40 1.73
C VAL A 35 -3.61 11.23 1.07
N LYS A 36 -3.30 11.79 -0.11
CA LYS A 36 -4.35 12.35 -0.96
C LYS A 36 -5.13 11.20 -1.61
N VAL A 37 -6.38 11.05 -1.23
CA VAL A 37 -7.25 9.95 -1.65
C VAL A 37 -7.77 10.21 -3.05
N VAL A 38 -7.41 9.35 -4.00
CA VAL A 38 -7.89 9.45 -5.39
C VAL A 38 -9.39 9.14 -5.47
N PRO A 39 -10.12 9.65 -6.49
CA PRO A 39 -11.57 9.50 -6.59
C PRO A 39 -12.06 8.05 -6.53
N GLU A 40 -11.33 7.11 -7.13
CA GLU A 40 -11.65 5.69 -7.13
C GLU A 40 -11.61 5.09 -5.72
N ALA A 41 -10.58 5.45 -4.94
CA ALA A 41 -10.46 5.02 -3.55
C ALA A 41 -11.52 5.70 -2.66
N MET A 42 -11.84 6.97 -2.92
CA MET A 42 -12.90 7.69 -2.21
C MET A 42 -14.27 7.04 -2.44
N ARG A 43 -14.56 6.61 -3.69
CA ARG A 43 -15.78 5.87 -3.99
C ARG A 43 -15.90 4.59 -3.15
N LEU A 44 -14.82 3.82 -3.02
CA LEU A 44 -14.80 2.62 -2.19
C LEU A 44 -14.96 2.94 -0.70
N ILE A 45 -14.26 3.97 -0.21
CA ILE A 45 -14.41 4.44 1.18
C ILE A 45 -15.87 4.78 1.47
N ASN A 46 -16.53 5.52 0.59
CA ASN A 46 -17.93 5.92 0.77
C ASN A 46 -18.89 4.71 0.70
N LEU A 47 -18.62 3.74 -0.17
CA LEU A 47 -19.41 2.51 -0.29
C LEU A 47 -19.35 1.66 1.00
N TYR A 48 -18.17 1.57 1.62
CA TYR A 48 -17.95 0.74 2.81
C TYR A 48 -17.84 1.55 4.11
N ARG A 49 -18.20 2.83 4.06
CA ARG A 49 -18.19 3.72 5.23
C ARG A 49 -19.08 3.16 6.34
N ASN A 50 -18.56 3.17 7.55
CA ASN A 50 -19.32 2.78 8.73
C ASN A 50 -20.46 3.78 8.99
N GLN A 51 -21.69 3.28 8.93
CA GLN A 51 -22.91 4.05 9.14
C GLN A 51 -23.28 4.21 10.63
N ASP A 52 -22.70 3.40 11.52
CA ASP A 52 -22.91 3.52 12.95
C ASP A 52 -22.26 4.79 13.48
N SER A 53 -23.10 5.75 13.91
CA SER A 53 -22.63 7.04 14.45
C SER A 53 -21.85 6.89 15.76
N SER A 54 -22.10 5.83 16.52
CA SER A 54 -21.40 5.54 17.78
C SER A 54 -20.00 4.98 17.58
N SER A 55 -19.73 4.36 16.43
CA SER A 55 -18.42 3.83 16.10
C SER A 55 -17.46 4.92 15.62
N PRO A 56 -16.25 5.01 16.18
CA PRO A 56 -15.25 5.98 15.74
C PRO A 56 -14.62 5.63 14.38
N TYR A 57 -14.75 4.37 13.93
CA TYR A 57 -14.04 3.87 12.76
C TYR A 57 -14.68 4.31 11.44
N LEU A 58 -13.81 4.62 10.47
CA LEU A 58 -14.20 5.06 9.12
C LEU A 58 -14.89 3.94 8.33
N LEU A 59 -14.38 2.71 8.46
CA LEU A 59 -14.86 1.54 7.73
C LEU A 59 -15.45 0.52 8.70
N ASN A 60 -16.37 -0.29 8.21
CA ASN A 60 -17.12 -1.26 9.02
C ASN A 60 -16.35 -2.60 9.19
N PHE A 61 -15.07 -2.55 9.58
CA PHE A 61 -14.28 -3.75 9.88
C PHE A 61 -14.35 -4.16 11.35
N LEU A 62 -14.34 -3.18 12.25
CA LEU A 62 -14.36 -3.37 13.70
C LEU A 62 -15.55 -2.67 14.33
N SER A 63 -16.06 -3.22 15.43
CA SER A 63 -17.23 -2.65 16.12
C SER A 63 -16.97 -1.27 16.71
N GLY A 64 -15.75 -1.04 17.22
CA GLY A 64 -15.39 0.19 17.92
C GLY A 64 -15.88 0.27 19.37
N THR A 65 -16.62 -0.71 19.84
CA THR A 65 -17.19 -0.77 21.19
C THR A 65 -16.33 -1.58 22.16
N LEU A 66 -15.56 -2.53 21.65
CA LEU A 66 -14.70 -3.42 22.43
C LEU A 66 -13.39 -2.73 22.84
N LYS A 67 -12.83 -3.12 23.98
CA LYS A 67 -11.56 -2.61 24.51
C LYS A 67 -10.64 -3.74 24.93
N GLY A 68 -9.35 -3.43 25.10
CA GLY A 68 -8.34 -4.38 25.58
C GLY A 68 -8.28 -5.67 24.77
N GLU A 69 -8.23 -6.79 25.46
CA GLU A 69 -8.12 -8.12 24.85
C GLU A 69 -9.28 -8.46 23.91
N ALA A 70 -10.52 -8.06 24.24
CA ALA A 70 -11.68 -8.30 23.41
C ALA A 70 -11.56 -7.59 22.03
N ALA A 71 -11.06 -6.36 22.00
CA ALA A 71 -10.80 -5.64 20.74
C ALA A 71 -9.67 -6.30 19.94
N PHE A 72 -8.61 -6.77 20.61
CA PHE A 72 -7.53 -7.51 19.98
C PHE A 72 -8.02 -8.81 19.34
N ASN A 73 -8.85 -9.56 20.06
CA ASN A 73 -9.44 -10.81 19.59
C ASN A 73 -10.41 -10.57 18.42
N GLU A 74 -11.20 -9.48 18.43
CA GLU A 74 -12.04 -9.09 17.31
C GLU A 74 -11.19 -8.83 16.06
N TYR A 75 -10.15 -8.00 16.17
CA TYR A 75 -9.23 -7.72 15.07
C TYR A 75 -8.61 -9.01 14.50
N GLY A 76 -8.09 -9.88 15.37
CA GLY A 76 -7.47 -11.13 14.95
C GLY A 76 -8.44 -12.06 14.21
N ARG A 77 -9.70 -12.16 14.67
CA ARG A 77 -10.74 -12.92 13.99
C ARG A 77 -11.09 -12.34 12.62
N LYS A 78 -11.24 -11.01 12.52
CA LYS A 78 -11.55 -10.31 11.26
C LYS A 78 -10.42 -10.46 10.25
N LEU A 79 -9.16 -10.36 10.69
CA LEU A 79 -7.99 -10.57 9.83
C LEU A 79 -7.91 -12.01 9.29
N ARG A 80 -8.14 -13.00 10.15
CA ARG A 80 -8.18 -14.42 9.72
C ARG A 80 -9.27 -14.66 8.69
N ASN A 81 -10.47 -14.13 8.93
CA ASN A 81 -11.58 -14.25 7.98
C ASN A 81 -11.25 -13.57 6.64
N LEU A 82 -10.67 -12.37 6.65
CA LEU A 82 -10.24 -11.69 5.42
C LEU A 82 -9.25 -12.56 4.63
N ASN A 83 -8.21 -13.06 5.28
CA ASN A 83 -7.21 -13.90 4.61
C ASN A 83 -7.82 -15.20 4.06
N PHE A 84 -8.76 -15.81 4.79
CA PHE A 84 -9.49 -16.97 4.31
C PHE A 84 -10.31 -16.66 3.04
N GLN A 85 -11.03 -15.54 3.02
CA GLN A 85 -11.78 -15.11 1.83
C GLN A 85 -10.87 -14.78 0.65
N LEU A 86 -9.69 -14.17 0.91
CA LEU A 86 -8.69 -13.91 -0.13
C LEU A 86 -8.12 -15.20 -0.73
N THR A 87 -7.89 -16.24 0.08
CA THR A 87 -7.47 -17.56 -0.40
C THR A 87 -8.55 -18.17 -1.30
N ARG A 88 -9.81 -18.16 -0.86
CA ARG A 88 -10.91 -18.65 -1.70
C ARG A 88 -11.05 -17.89 -3.01
N LEU A 89 -10.87 -16.57 -2.97
CA LEU A 89 -10.91 -15.74 -4.18
C LEU A 89 -9.78 -16.10 -5.14
N SER A 90 -8.55 -16.33 -4.64
CA SER A 90 -7.42 -16.73 -5.49
C SER A 90 -7.67 -18.10 -6.16
N GLU A 91 -8.27 -19.05 -5.47
CA GLU A 91 -8.68 -20.34 -6.03
C GLU A 91 -9.72 -20.17 -7.15
N LEU A 92 -10.75 -19.35 -6.92
CA LEU A 92 -11.78 -19.05 -7.93
C LEU A 92 -11.22 -18.32 -9.17
N CYS A 93 -10.17 -17.54 -8.99
CA CYS A 93 -9.47 -16.84 -10.09
C CYS A 93 -8.43 -17.73 -10.81
N GLY A 94 -8.26 -18.98 -10.43
CA GLY A 94 -7.27 -19.89 -11.02
C GLY A 94 -5.81 -19.56 -10.65
N VAL A 95 -5.58 -18.80 -9.57
CA VAL A 95 -4.25 -18.43 -9.06
C VAL A 95 -4.00 -19.02 -7.66
N GLY A 96 -4.63 -20.15 -7.36
CA GLY A 96 -4.60 -20.80 -6.04
C GLY A 96 -3.20 -21.22 -5.56
N ASP A 97 -2.25 -21.41 -6.48
CA ASP A 97 -0.86 -21.71 -6.15
C ASP A 97 -0.12 -20.52 -5.51
N ILE A 98 -0.69 -19.31 -5.61
CA ILE A 98 -0.13 -18.10 -5.03
C ILE A 98 -0.80 -17.83 -3.68
N LYS A 99 0.00 -17.81 -2.61
CA LYS A 99 -0.51 -17.46 -1.29
C LYS A 99 -0.90 -15.98 -1.24
N VAL A 100 -2.20 -15.70 -1.39
CA VAL A 100 -2.76 -14.35 -1.28
C VAL A 100 -3.17 -14.06 0.16
N SER A 101 -2.78 -12.89 0.65
CA SER A 101 -3.12 -12.41 1.99
C SER A 101 -3.41 -10.91 1.99
N SER A 102 -3.88 -10.36 3.10
CA SER A 102 -4.09 -8.92 3.26
C SER A 102 -2.81 -8.08 3.02
N TYR A 103 -1.65 -8.70 3.11
CA TYR A 103 -0.36 -8.06 2.86
C TYR A 103 0.04 -8.03 1.37
N THR A 104 -0.56 -8.92 0.57
CA THR A 104 -0.29 -9.02 -0.88
C THR A 104 -0.54 -7.69 -1.59
N ALA A 105 -1.62 -6.99 -1.26
CA ALA A 105 -1.93 -5.68 -1.85
C ALA A 105 -0.80 -4.65 -1.63
N ARG A 106 -0.14 -4.69 -0.47
CA ARG A 106 0.98 -3.81 -0.15
C ARG A 106 2.22 -4.15 -0.97
N HIS A 107 2.55 -5.44 -1.07
CA HIS A 107 3.65 -5.91 -1.93
C HIS A 107 3.40 -5.58 -3.40
N THR A 108 2.17 -5.79 -3.87
CA THR A 108 1.79 -5.46 -5.24
C THR A 108 1.95 -3.97 -5.52
N TRP A 109 1.46 -3.09 -4.64
CA TRP A 109 1.61 -1.65 -4.81
C TRP A 109 3.09 -1.25 -4.91
N ALA A 110 3.94 -1.74 -4.00
CA ALA A 110 5.36 -1.44 -4.01
C ALA A 110 6.06 -1.93 -5.29
N THR A 111 5.76 -3.16 -5.70
CA THR A 111 6.33 -3.76 -6.91
C THR A 111 5.90 -3.03 -8.17
N LEU A 112 4.59 -2.70 -8.30
CA LEU A 112 4.08 -1.94 -9.44
C LEU A 112 4.65 -0.52 -9.48
N ALA A 113 4.79 0.15 -8.33
CA ALA A 113 5.43 1.46 -8.27
C ALA A 113 6.88 1.41 -8.80
N LYS A 114 7.64 0.36 -8.43
CA LYS A 114 8.97 0.12 -8.96
C LYS A 114 8.95 -0.09 -10.48
N TYR A 115 8.06 -0.91 -11.01
CA TYR A 115 7.92 -1.11 -12.47
C TYR A 115 7.48 0.16 -13.20
N CYS A 116 6.78 1.06 -12.52
CA CYS A 116 6.49 2.42 -13.02
C CYS A 116 7.65 3.39 -12.85
N HIS A 117 8.84 2.91 -12.46
CA HIS A 117 10.06 3.71 -12.23
C HIS A 117 9.89 4.81 -11.17
N VAL A 118 9.01 4.61 -10.19
CA VAL A 118 8.89 5.51 -9.05
C VAL A 118 10.14 5.37 -8.17
N PRO A 119 10.79 6.48 -7.76
CA PRO A 119 11.95 6.45 -6.86
C PRO A 119 11.69 5.67 -5.57
N GLU A 120 12.69 4.91 -5.10
CA GLU A 120 12.54 4.09 -3.88
C GLU A 120 12.18 4.93 -2.64
N GLU A 121 12.66 6.18 -2.59
CA GLU A 121 12.35 7.14 -1.53
C GLU A 121 10.85 7.46 -1.50
N MET A 122 10.24 7.71 -2.66
CA MET A 122 8.81 7.96 -2.76
C MET A 122 7.98 6.71 -2.42
N ILE A 123 8.46 5.53 -2.83
CA ILE A 123 7.82 4.26 -2.45
C ILE A 123 7.89 4.09 -0.93
N SER A 124 9.04 4.36 -0.32
CA SER A 124 9.28 4.27 1.12
C SER A 124 8.35 5.20 1.91
N GLU A 125 8.26 6.46 1.48
CA GLU A 125 7.39 7.47 2.08
C GLU A 125 5.92 7.06 1.95
N GLY A 126 5.46 6.70 0.76
CA GLY A 126 4.08 6.25 0.51
C GLY A 126 3.70 5.01 1.33
N LEU A 127 4.64 4.13 1.60
CA LEU A 127 4.45 2.98 2.48
C LEU A 127 4.57 3.34 3.97
N GLY A 128 5.08 4.51 4.32
CA GLY A 128 5.35 4.93 5.70
C GLY A 128 6.41 4.06 6.38
N HIS A 129 7.48 3.73 5.66
CA HIS A 129 8.62 3.04 6.23
C HIS A 129 9.56 4.02 6.93
N SER A 130 10.24 3.56 7.98
CA SER A 130 11.23 4.35 8.71
C SER A 130 12.60 4.38 8.02
N SER A 131 12.84 3.47 7.05
CA SER A 131 14.07 3.42 6.29
C SER A 131 13.86 2.80 4.90
N LEU A 132 14.76 3.11 3.96
CA LEU A 132 14.78 2.53 2.61
C LEU A 132 15.09 1.04 2.64
N GLU A 133 15.87 0.56 3.60
CA GLU A 133 16.21 -0.85 3.76
C GLU A 133 14.94 -1.70 3.93
N VAL A 134 13.99 -1.24 4.76
CA VAL A 134 12.69 -1.89 4.91
C VAL A 134 11.95 -1.92 3.58
N THR A 135 12.01 -0.86 2.78
CA THR A 135 11.35 -0.80 1.46
C THR A 135 11.93 -1.84 0.51
N ARG A 136 13.24 -1.99 0.47
CA ARG A 136 13.94 -2.95 -0.40
C ARG A 136 13.51 -4.40 -0.18
N THR A 137 13.10 -4.77 1.02
CA THR A 137 12.57 -6.12 1.30
C THR A 137 11.24 -6.41 0.57
N TYR A 138 10.53 -5.38 0.13
CA TYR A 138 9.28 -5.51 -0.64
C TYR A 138 9.50 -5.51 -2.15
N LEU A 139 10.66 -5.03 -2.61
CA LEU A 139 10.94 -4.86 -4.03
C LEU A 139 11.61 -6.11 -4.58
N LYS A 140 11.05 -6.68 -5.65
CA LYS A 140 11.75 -7.71 -6.42
C LYS A 140 12.98 -7.10 -7.11
N SER A 141 14.02 -7.89 -7.29
CA SER A 141 15.13 -7.54 -8.18
C SER A 141 14.61 -7.31 -9.60
N PHE A 142 15.27 -6.45 -10.34
CA PHE A 142 15.01 -6.33 -11.78
C PHE A 142 15.44 -7.62 -12.47
N ASP A 143 14.67 -8.06 -13.44
CA ASP A 143 15.08 -9.19 -14.29
C ASP A 143 16.07 -8.75 -15.39
N GLY A 144 16.63 -9.73 -16.09
CA GLY A 144 17.63 -9.47 -17.13
C GLY A 144 17.09 -8.65 -18.30
N ASP A 145 15.81 -8.83 -18.65
CA ASP A 145 15.18 -8.12 -19.76
C ASP A 145 14.92 -6.64 -19.41
N GLU A 146 14.55 -6.36 -18.17
CA GLU A 146 14.41 -4.98 -17.70
C GLU A 146 15.75 -4.26 -17.69
N LEU A 147 16.81 -4.91 -17.20
CA LEU A 147 18.17 -4.36 -17.22
C LEU A 147 18.67 -4.15 -18.65
N ALA A 148 18.36 -5.06 -19.58
CA ALA A 148 18.71 -4.92 -20.99
C ALA A 148 18.01 -3.70 -21.64
N LYS A 149 16.74 -3.45 -21.32
CA LYS A 149 16.01 -2.25 -21.79
C LYS A 149 16.66 -0.97 -21.29
N VAL A 150 17.03 -0.90 -20.02
CA VAL A 150 17.74 0.26 -19.46
C VAL A 150 19.07 0.46 -20.17
N ASN A 151 19.84 -0.62 -20.37
CA ASN A 151 21.11 -0.55 -21.08
C ASN A 151 20.93 -0.06 -22.53
N GLN A 152 19.89 -0.49 -23.23
CA GLN A 152 19.56 -0.01 -24.57
C GLN A 152 19.24 1.48 -24.60
N VAL A 153 18.52 1.99 -23.60
CA VAL A 153 18.24 3.43 -23.47
C VAL A 153 19.55 4.23 -23.32
N ILE A 154 20.48 3.72 -22.47
CA ILE A 154 21.81 4.36 -22.27
C ILE A 154 22.60 4.35 -23.58
N ILE A 155 22.63 3.22 -24.28
CA ILE A 155 23.33 3.08 -25.56
C ILE A 155 22.73 4.05 -26.59
N ASN A 156 21.42 4.09 -26.74
CA ASN A 156 20.74 5.00 -27.66
C ASN A 156 21.03 6.47 -27.33
N TYR A 157 21.10 6.84 -26.05
CA TYR A 157 21.47 8.19 -25.62
C TYR A 157 22.89 8.54 -26.06
N ILE A 158 23.86 7.64 -25.87
CA ILE A 158 25.25 7.83 -26.29
C ILE A 158 25.34 8.05 -27.81
N TYR A 159 24.67 7.19 -28.59
CA TYR A 159 24.68 7.27 -30.07
C TYR A 159 23.87 8.43 -30.64
N SER A 160 22.90 8.96 -29.90
CA SER A 160 22.11 10.13 -30.35
C SER A 160 22.89 11.45 -30.38
N GLY A 161 24.16 11.46 -29.94
CA GLY A 161 25.02 12.62 -29.98
C GLY A 161 24.59 13.80 -29.10
N LYS A 162 23.62 13.60 -28.20
CA LYS A 162 23.17 14.62 -27.27
C LYS A 162 24.21 14.84 -26.15
N LYS A 163 25.33 15.46 -26.53
CA LYS A 163 26.29 16.08 -25.59
C LYS A 163 25.61 17.26 -24.89
N LYS A 164 24.89 17.06 -23.74
CA LYS A 164 24.62 18.13 -22.78
C LYS A 164 23.85 17.61 -21.56
N LEU A 165 24.56 16.98 -20.61
CA LEU A 165 24.02 16.83 -19.26
C LEU A 165 25.07 17.08 -18.15
N TRP A 166 26.34 17.40 -18.52
CA TRP A 166 27.41 17.60 -17.52
C TRP A 166 28.11 18.97 -17.61
N SER A 167 27.43 19.96 -18.16
CA SER A 167 28.00 21.34 -18.19
C SER A 167 27.20 22.29 -17.32
N ARG A 168 27.01 21.96 -16.06
CA ARG A 168 26.74 22.91 -14.95
C ARG A 168 27.13 22.23 -13.64
N ALA A 169 28.38 22.28 -13.29
CA ALA A 169 28.86 22.39 -11.93
C ALA A 169 29.21 23.84 -11.69
#